data_002cec228238200f01cb9149179655aa
#
_entry.id   002cec228238200f01cb9149179655aa
#
_cell.length_a   1.000
_cell.length_b   1.000
_cell.length_c   1.000
_cell.angle_alpha   90.00
_cell.angle_beta   90.00
_cell.angle_gamma   90.00
#
_symmetry.space_group_name_H-M   'P 1'
#
loop_
_entity.id
_entity.type
_entity.pdbx_description
1 polymer ?
#
loop_
_entity_poly.entity_id
_entity_poly.type
_entity_poly.pdbx_seq_one_letter_code
_entity_poly.pdbx_strand_id
1 'polypeptide(L)'
;VQRYLTAEVPGTGGIIKNSPEDFIVEEVPAYQPSGQGEHCFATVEKRGITTLEAVRRLSKALGVQERDIGYAGMKDAVGITRQAISIPRVAPEKVLALDIPGIKVLAAVKHGNKLRLGHLKGNRFEIRVRDVALGALTNAEAALKVLVGRGVPNRFGAQRYGVQGNTHDIGAAMLRRDFKAAIDILIGDPEQVSDERWREAISAYRAGDLAGSLALYPGHFRVERELLSRLLQRPDAFERAFHAVQPRMKRLYLSAFQSSLFDAVLEQRLETFDRVEVGDVAFKHENGACFLVQDAAVEAPRALSFEISPTGPMFGCTMMEAQGLQGDLEARILAGEGLTPESFNLSGGLRMEGERRPLRVPLSSASVREEGKDLLFDFSLPRGAYATCVLSEVMKDH
;
A
#
# COMPACT_ATOMS: atom_id res chain seq x y z
N VAL A 1 0.35 -5.52 19.31
CA VAL A 1 0.74 -6.77 18.64
C VAL A 1 -0.35 -7.10 17.62
N GLN A 2 0.04 -7.35 16.37
CA GLN A 2 -0.88 -7.72 15.29
C GLN A 2 -1.53 -9.08 15.61
N ARG A 3 -2.86 -9.16 15.49
CA ARG A 3 -3.57 -10.44 15.57
C ARG A 3 -3.57 -11.11 14.18
N TYR A 4 -3.46 -12.42 14.16
CA TYR A 4 -3.49 -13.21 12.92
C TYR A 4 -4.84 -13.92 12.79
N LEU A 5 -5.39 -13.92 11.57
CA LEU A 5 -6.55 -14.74 11.24
C LEU A 5 -6.26 -16.24 11.40
N THR A 6 -5.02 -16.60 11.13
CA THR A 6 -4.48 -17.96 11.20
C THR A 6 -3.72 -18.22 12.50
N ALA A 7 -4.11 -17.59 13.63
CA ALA A 7 -3.40 -17.66 14.91
C ALA A 7 -3.20 -19.10 15.43
N GLU A 8 -4.15 -20.00 15.15
CA GLU A 8 -4.10 -21.42 15.55
C GLU A 8 -3.09 -22.24 14.75
N VAL A 9 -2.58 -21.70 13.63
CA VAL A 9 -1.59 -22.36 12.79
C VAL A 9 -0.21 -21.82 13.14
N PRO A 10 0.78 -22.66 13.49
CA PRO A 10 2.13 -22.21 13.71
C PRO A 10 2.73 -21.51 12.50
N GLY A 11 3.52 -20.47 12.71
CA GLY A 11 4.23 -19.78 11.63
C GLY A 11 5.28 -20.66 10.97
N THR A 12 5.55 -20.41 9.70
CA THR A 12 6.63 -21.08 8.97
C THR A 12 8.00 -20.45 9.27
N GLY A 13 8.01 -19.21 9.80
CA GLY A 13 9.22 -18.40 9.82
C GLY A 13 9.79 -18.20 8.41
N GLY A 14 11.09 -17.96 8.33
CA GLY A 14 11.83 -17.85 7.09
C GLY A 14 12.10 -16.42 6.64
N ILE A 15 12.75 -16.27 5.49
CA ILE A 15 13.22 -14.99 4.95
C ILE A 15 12.69 -14.81 3.53
N ILE A 16 12.16 -13.63 3.22
CA ILE A 16 11.72 -13.23 1.87
C ILE A 16 12.66 -12.18 1.27
N LYS A 17 12.64 -12.08 -0.08
CA LYS A 17 13.37 -11.05 -0.82
C LYS A 17 14.89 -11.08 -0.62
N ASN A 18 15.45 -12.25 -0.36
CA ASN A 18 16.90 -12.42 -0.24
C ASN A 18 17.61 -12.20 -1.58
N SER A 19 16.94 -12.54 -2.68
CA SER A 19 17.35 -12.22 -4.05
C SER A 19 16.15 -11.74 -4.87
N PRO A 20 16.34 -11.05 -6.00
CA PRO A 20 15.23 -10.64 -6.85
C PRO A 20 14.37 -11.80 -7.36
N GLU A 21 14.95 -12.97 -7.54
CA GLU A 21 14.28 -14.19 -7.98
C GLU A 21 13.32 -14.76 -6.91
N ASP A 22 13.48 -14.36 -5.66
CA ASP A 22 12.62 -14.81 -4.57
C ASP A 22 11.27 -14.09 -4.55
N PHE A 23 11.11 -13.03 -5.37
CA PHE A 23 9.90 -12.23 -5.37
C PHE A 23 9.51 -11.81 -6.79
N ILE A 24 8.70 -12.64 -7.44
CA ILE A 24 8.23 -12.41 -8.80
C ILE A 24 6.77 -11.94 -8.75
N VAL A 25 6.48 -10.83 -9.43
CA VAL A 25 5.14 -10.26 -9.53
C VAL A 25 4.75 -10.14 -10.99
N GLU A 26 3.65 -10.74 -11.37
CA GLU A 26 3.09 -10.64 -12.71
C GLU A 26 1.73 -9.94 -12.67
N GLU A 27 1.61 -8.86 -13.44
CA GLU A 27 0.36 -8.11 -13.56
C GLU A 27 -0.66 -8.92 -14.37
N VAL A 28 -1.86 -9.09 -13.82
CA VAL A 28 -2.99 -9.69 -14.53
C VAL A 28 -3.77 -8.56 -15.20
N PRO A 29 -3.73 -8.43 -16.53
CA PRO A 29 -4.36 -7.34 -17.25
C PRO A 29 -5.88 -7.41 -17.15
N ALA A 30 -6.54 -6.23 -17.17
CA ALA A 30 -7.99 -6.15 -17.19
C ALA A 30 -8.59 -6.61 -18.53
N TYR A 31 -7.85 -6.47 -19.61
CA TYR A 31 -8.23 -6.87 -20.96
C TYR A 31 -6.99 -7.21 -21.81
N GLN A 32 -7.21 -7.93 -22.89
CA GLN A 32 -6.16 -8.29 -23.85
C GLN A 32 -6.00 -7.19 -24.90
N PRO A 33 -4.80 -6.96 -25.46
CA PRO A 33 -4.59 -6.02 -26.54
C PRO A 33 -5.36 -6.47 -27.82
N SER A 34 -5.91 -5.48 -28.56
CA SER A 34 -6.78 -5.74 -29.70
C SER A 34 -6.06 -6.14 -31.01
N GLY A 35 -4.72 -6.05 -31.04
CA GLY A 35 -3.93 -6.31 -32.24
C GLY A 35 -3.85 -5.13 -33.21
N GLN A 36 -4.62 -4.07 -33.01
CA GLN A 36 -4.66 -2.89 -33.89
C GLN A 36 -4.75 -1.58 -33.08
N GLY A 37 -4.40 -0.45 -33.69
CA GLY A 37 -4.48 0.88 -33.08
C GLY A 37 -3.14 1.60 -33.00
N GLU A 38 -3.12 2.76 -32.34
CA GLU A 38 -1.98 3.68 -32.32
C GLU A 38 -1.00 3.42 -31.17
N HIS A 39 -1.39 2.65 -30.16
CA HIS A 39 -0.54 2.30 -29.03
C HIS A 39 0.11 0.95 -29.25
N CYS A 40 1.33 0.79 -28.78
CA CYS A 40 1.99 -0.50 -28.59
C CYS A 40 1.87 -0.89 -27.12
N PHE A 41 1.20 -2.01 -26.83
CA PHE A 41 1.22 -2.64 -25.50
C PHE A 41 2.41 -3.58 -25.45
N ALA A 42 3.38 -3.23 -24.62
CA ALA A 42 4.55 -4.03 -24.34
C ALA A 42 4.40 -4.72 -22.99
N THR A 43 4.52 -6.04 -22.95
CA THR A 43 4.75 -6.77 -21.71
C THR A 43 6.23 -6.69 -21.38
N VAL A 44 6.56 -6.01 -20.31
CA VAL A 44 7.96 -5.82 -19.89
C VAL A 44 8.24 -6.55 -18.59
N GLU A 45 9.35 -7.25 -18.53
CA GLU A 45 9.96 -7.74 -17.31
C GLU A 45 11.02 -6.74 -16.87
N LYS A 46 10.98 -6.34 -15.62
CA LYS A 46 11.97 -5.44 -15.03
C LYS A 46 12.56 -6.03 -13.76
N ARG A 47 13.84 -5.75 -13.54
CA ARG A 47 14.63 -6.24 -12.42
C ARG A 47 15.36 -5.09 -11.74
N GLY A 48 15.17 -4.92 -10.44
CA GLY A 48 15.90 -3.93 -9.65
C GLY A 48 15.54 -2.46 -9.94
N ILE A 49 14.46 -2.20 -10.69
CA ILE A 49 14.03 -0.84 -11.03
C ILE A 49 12.53 -0.63 -10.81
N THR A 50 12.15 0.60 -10.47
CA THR A 50 10.75 0.99 -10.32
C THR A 50 10.03 1.12 -11.67
N THR A 51 8.70 1.15 -11.67
CA THR A 51 7.92 1.43 -12.89
C THR A 51 8.26 2.79 -13.49
N LEU A 52 8.46 3.82 -12.67
CA LEU A 52 8.80 5.16 -13.15
C LEU A 52 10.18 5.20 -13.82
N GLU A 53 11.15 4.50 -13.25
CA GLU A 53 12.48 4.39 -13.88
C GLU A 53 12.41 3.62 -15.20
N ALA A 54 11.61 2.56 -15.28
CA ALA A 54 11.39 1.83 -16.53
C ALA A 54 10.75 2.74 -17.59
N VAL A 55 9.72 3.53 -17.22
CA VAL A 55 9.09 4.50 -18.12
C VAL A 55 10.10 5.53 -18.63
N ARG A 56 10.96 6.06 -17.75
CA ARG A 56 12.01 7.01 -18.12
C ARG A 56 13.00 6.42 -19.14
N ARG A 57 13.46 5.19 -18.90
CA ARG A 57 14.41 4.50 -19.82
C ARG A 57 13.77 4.20 -21.18
N LEU A 58 12.52 3.72 -21.19
CA LEU A 58 11.76 3.48 -22.42
C LEU A 58 11.51 4.78 -23.19
N SER A 59 11.13 5.85 -22.50
CA SER A 59 10.93 7.19 -23.06
C SER A 59 12.20 7.66 -23.82
N LYS A 60 13.35 7.57 -23.16
CA LYS A 60 14.64 7.95 -23.74
C LYS A 60 15.02 7.09 -24.96
N ALA A 61 14.86 5.76 -24.85
CA ALA A 61 15.24 4.83 -25.91
C ALA A 61 14.36 4.95 -27.16
N LEU A 62 13.09 5.29 -26.99
CA LEU A 62 12.12 5.37 -28.09
C LEU A 62 11.85 6.80 -28.59
N GLY A 63 12.34 7.82 -27.90
CA GLY A 63 12.12 9.22 -28.26
C GLY A 63 10.65 9.67 -28.03
N VAL A 64 9.96 9.08 -27.07
CA VAL A 64 8.59 9.44 -26.68
C VAL A 64 8.59 10.16 -25.34
N GLN A 65 7.59 10.98 -25.05
CA GLN A 65 7.53 11.67 -23.75
C GLN A 65 7.02 10.73 -22.65
N GLU A 66 7.61 10.81 -21.44
CA GLU A 66 7.23 9.99 -20.30
C GLU A 66 5.73 10.07 -19.97
N ARG A 67 5.15 11.28 -20.05
CA ARG A 67 3.72 11.52 -19.82
C ARG A 67 2.80 10.79 -20.81
N ASP A 68 3.30 10.41 -21.98
CA ASP A 68 2.54 9.73 -23.02
C ASP A 68 2.59 8.21 -22.89
N ILE A 69 3.56 7.70 -22.15
CA ILE A 69 3.63 6.28 -21.77
C ILE A 69 2.60 5.98 -20.68
N GLY A 70 1.83 4.91 -20.85
CA GLY A 70 0.81 4.46 -19.89
C GLY A 70 1.20 3.16 -19.20
N TYR A 71 0.75 3.00 -17.98
CA TYR A 71 0.88 1.77 -17.18
C TYR A 71 -0.34 1.61 -16.27
N ALA A 72 -0.66 0.36 -15.90
CA ALA A 72 -1.86 0.05 -15.11
C ALA A 72 -1.60 0.05 -13.60
N GLY A 73 -0.38 -0.30 -13.19
CA GLY A 73 0.01 -0.30 -11.78
C GLY A 73 1.48 0.08 -11.59
N MET A 74 1.81 0.59 -10.41
CA MET A 74 3.19 0.80 -10.01
C MET A 74 3.73 -0.47 -9.37
N LYS A 75 4.95 -0.85 -9.72
CA LYS A 75 5.67 -1.99 -9.14
C LYS A 75 6.98 -1.49 -8.54
N ASP A 76 7.31 -2.04 -7.38
CA ASP A 76 8.55 -1.73 -6.67
C ASP A 76 9.80 -2.20 -7.43
N ALA A 77 10.96 -1.73 -6.97
CA ALA A 77 12.24 -2.16 -7.49
C ALA A 77 12.69 -3.52 -6.95
N VAL A 78 12.16 -3.95 -5.80
CA VAL A 78 12.56 -5.20 -5.16
C VAL A 78 11.87 -6.38 -5.84
N GLY A 79 12.68 -7.22 -6.50
CA GLY A 79 12.18 -8.42 -7.20
C GLY A 79 12.15 -8.30 -8.72
N ILE A 80 11.56 -9.30 -9.34
CA ILE A 80 11.29 -9.35 -10.79
C ILE A 80 9.81 -9.04 -10.98
N THR A 81 9.51 -8.07 -11.85
CA THR A 81 8.11 -7.70 -12.07
C THR A 81 7.79 -7.66 -13.56
N ARG A 82 6.66 -8.29 -13.92
CA ARG A 82 6.11 -8.31 -15.29
C ARG A 82 4.86 -7.46 -15.33
N GLN A 83 4.82 -6.48 -16.21
CA GLN A 83 3.68 -5.59 -16.35
C GLN A 83 3.49 -5.11 -17.78
N ALA A 84 2.26 -4.68 -18.10
CA ALA A 84 1.95 -4.03 -19.36
C ALA A 84 2.31 -2.54 -19.31
N ILE A 85 2.93 -2.05 -20.39
CA ILE A 85 3.21 -0.62 -20.62
C ILE A 85 2.70 -0.26 -22.00
N SER A 86 1.94 0.81 -22.14
CA SER A 86 1.46 1.32 -23.44
C SER A 86 2.32 2.48 -23.92
N ILE A 87 2.80 2.40 -25.16
CA ILE A 87 3.69 3.36 -25.80
C ILE A 87 3.02 3.87 -27.07
N PRO A 88 2.80 5.19 -27.24
CA PRO A 88 2.09 5.71 -28.39
C PRO A 88 2.96 5.73 -29.64
N ARG A 89 2.37 5.44 -30.78
CA ARG A 89 2.93 5.63 -32.14
C ARG A 89 4.30 4.96 -32.38
N VAL A 90 4.55 3.84 -31.71
CA VAL A 90 5.75 3.04 -31.91
C VAL A 90 5.36 1.66 -32.44
N ALA A 91 6.07 1.18 -33.43
CA ALA A 91 5.86 -0.16 -33.97
C ALA A 91 6.30 -1.25 -32.97
N PRO A 92 5.53 -2.35 -32.82
CA PRO A 92 5.87 -3.42 -31.88
C PRO A 92 7.29 -3.99 -32.08
N GLU A 93 7.73 -4.11 -33.32
CA GLU A 93 9.05 -4.65 -33.70
C GLU A 93 10.18 -3.78 -33.13
N LYS A 94 9.97 -2.44 -33.14
CA LYS A 94 10.95 -1.50 -32.56
C LYS A 94 11.03 -1.63 -31.05
N VAL A 95 9.90 -1.92 -30.39
CA VAL A 95 9.86 -2.12 -28.93
C VAL A 95 10.49 -3.46 -28.56
N LEU A 96 10.21 -4.53 -29.33
CA LEU A 96 10.81 -5.85 -29.12
C LEU A 96 12.33 -5.87 -29.31
N ALA A 97 12.86 -4.99 -30.17
CA ALA A 97 14.30 -4.90 -30.46
C ALA A 97 15.09 -4.08 -29.40
N LEU A 98 14.41 -3.58 -28.34
CA LEU A 98 15.09 -2.79 -27.31
C LEU A 98 16.00 -3.67 -26.45
N ASP A 99 17.23 -3.17 -26.26
CA ASP A 99 18.19 -3.68 -25.28
C ASP A 99 18.44 -2.58 -24.24
N ILE A 100 17.80 -2.71 -23.09
CA ILE A 100 17.86 -1.72 -21.99
C ILE A 100 18.23 -2.44 -20.70
N PRO A 101 19.31 -2.07 -20.02
CA PRO A 101 19.70 -2.69 -18.76
C PRO A 101 18.56 -2.71 -17.73
N GLY A 102 18.24 -3.90 -17.20
CA GLY A 102 17.19 -4.11 -16.22
C GLY A 102 15.76 -4.14 -16.78
N ILE A 103 15.58 -4.09 -18.12
CA ILE A 103 14.30 -4.21 -18.80
C ILE A 103 14.42 -5.25 -19.92
N LYS A 104 13.51 -6.23 -19.92
CA LYS A 104 13.34 -7.19 -21.00
C LYS A 104 11.93 -7.07 -21.56
N VAL A 105 11.81 -6.82 -22.86
CA VAL A 105 10.49 -6.84 -23.53
C VAL A 105 10.14 -8.28 -23.86
N LEU A 106 9.06 -8.78 -23.32
CA LEU A 106 8.59 -10.16 -23.52
C LEU A 106 7.64 -10.29 -24.71
N ALA A 107 6.79 -9.28 -24.90
CA ALA A 107 5.83 -9.21 -25.99
C ALA A 107 5.51 -7.76 -26.32
N ALA A 108 5.09 -7.49 -27.55
CA ALA A 108 4.61 -6.20 -27.97
C ALA A 108 3.50 -6.37 -29.01
N VAL A 109 2.33 -5.76 -28.79
CA VAL A 109 1.14 -5.90 -29.62
C VAL A 109 0.45 -4.54 -29.75
N LYS A 110 -0.15 -4.23 -30.90
CA LYS A 110 -0.92 -2.99 -31.07
C LYS A 110 -2.20 -2.99 -30.24
N HIS A 111 -2.58 -1.80 -29.79
CA HIS A 111 -3.84 -1.54 -29.09
C HIS A 111 -4.37 -0.13 -29.33
N GLY A 112 -5.70 0.06 -29.24
CA GLY A 112 -6.33 1.35 -29.53
C GLY A 112 -6.10 2.45 -28.51
N ASN A 113 -6.01 2.10 -27.21
CA ASN A 113 -6.04 3.07 -26.13
C ASN A 113 -4.79 3.02 -25.25
N LYS A 114 -4.51 4.16 -24.59
CA LYS A 114 -3.47 4.25 -23.56
C LYS A 114 -3.89 3.51 -22.28
N LEU A 115 -2.98 2.74 -21.69
CA LEU A 115 -3.15 2.20 -20.34
C LEU A 115 -3.24 3.33 -19.31
N ARG A 116 -4.13 3.17 -18.34
CA ARG A 116 -4.28 4.08 -17.22
C ARG A 116 -4.18 3.32 -15.90
N LEU A 117 -3.83 4.02 -14.84
CA LEU A 117 -3.82 3.44 -13.49
C LEU A 117 -5.15 2.77 -13.18
N GLY A 118 -5.08 1.56 -12.65
CA GLY A 118 -6.25 0.73 -12.34
C GLY A 118 -6.71 -0.20 -13.46
N HIS A 119 -6.14 -0.14 -14.69
CA HIS A 119 -6.48 -1.06 -15.79
C HIS A 119 -5.83 -2.46 -15.62
N LEU A 120 -5.91 -3.00 -14.40
CA LEU A 120 -5.49 -4.37 -14.09
C LEU A 120 -6.55 -5.05 -13.22
N LYS A 121 -6.66 -6.36 -13.33
CA LYS A 121 -7.50 -7.20 -12.45
C LYS A 121 -6.84 -7.44 -11.11
N GLY A 122 -5.54 -7.70 -11.14
CA GLY A 122 -4.76 -8.06 -9.97
C GLY A 122 -3.31 -8.37 -10.30
N ASN A 123 -2.66 -9.06 -9.41
CA ASN A 123 -1.30 -9.55 -9.59
C ASN A 123 -1.21 -11.02 -9.18
N ARG A 124 -0.45 -11.79 -9.94
CA ARG A 124 0.04 -13.11 -9.57
C ARG A 124 1.40 -12.94 -8.92
N PHE A 125 1.62 -13.69 -7.87
CA PHE A 125 2.87 -13.68 -7.10
C PHE A 125 3.47 -15.08 -7.10
N GLU A 126 4.76 -15.17 -7.39
CA GLU A 126 5.59 -16.33 -7.12
C GLU A 126 6.64 -15.91 -6.12
N ILE A 127 6.57 -16.45 -4.89
CA ILE A 127 7.39 -15.98 -3.77
C ILE A 127 8.09 -17.16 -3.12
N ARG A 128 9.41 -17.06 -3.01
CA ARG A 128 10.24 -17.99 -2.26
C ARG A 128 10.46 -17.47 -0.85
N VAL A 129 10.09 -18.30 0.12
CA VAL A 129 10.42 -18.10 1.53
C VAL A 129 11.56 -19.06 1.87
N ARG A 130 12.71 -18.50 2.22
CA ARG A 130 13.93 -19.26 2.48
C ARG A 130 14.08 -19.63 3.95
N ASP A 131 14.82 -20.69 4.21
CA ASP A 131 15.20 -21.13 5.55
C ASP A 131 14.01 -21.28 6.51
N VAL A 132 12.97 -21.97 6.05
CA VAL A 132 11.76 -22.20 6.83
C VAL A 132 11.95 -23.26 7.91
N ALA A 133 11.09 -23.25 8.91
CA ALA A 133 11.10 -24.23 10.01
C ALA A 133 10.75 -25.65 9.52
N LEU A 134 11.13 -26.65 10.27
CA LEU A 134 10.74 -28.03 10.02
C LEU A 134 9.21 -28.17 10.09
N GLY A 135 8.60 -28.83 9.08
CA GLY A 135 7.13 -28.97 9.00
C GLY A 135 6.42 -27.73 8.45
N ALA A 136 7.15 -26.73 7.96
CA ALA A 136 6.60 -25.47 7.45
C ALA A 136 5.61 -25.69 6.29
N LEU A 137 5.79 -26.71 5.45
CA LEU A 137 4.85 -26.99 4.35
C LEU A 137 3.44 -27.26 4.87
N THR A 138 3.28 -28.14 5.85
CA THR A 138 1.97 -28.44 6.44
C THR A 138 1.32 -27.22 7.08
N ASN A 139 2.11 -26.39 7.77
CA ASN A 139 1.62 -25.14 8.36
C ASN A 139 1.20 -24.13 7.27
N ALA A 140 2.01 -23.99 6.22
CA ALA A 140 1.71 -23.12 5.08
C ALA A 140 0.42 -23.54 4.37
N GLU A 141 0.23 -24.83 4.10
CA GLU A 141 -0.98 -25.38 3.49
C GLU A 141 -2.22 -25.12 4.38
N ALA A 142 -2.09 -25.33 5.69
CA ALA A 142 -3.17 -25.07 6.64
C ALA A 142 -3.53 -23.58 6.68
N ALA A 143 -2.55 -22.69 6.72
CA ALA A 143 -2.77 -21.23 6.68
C ALA A 143 -3.43 -20.80 5.34
N LEU A 144 -2.91 -21.26 4.20
CA LEU A 144 -3.49 -20.97 2.89
C LEU A 144 -4.94 -21.45 2.78
N LYS A 145 -5.27 -22.62 3.33
CA LYS A 145 -6.65 -23.15 3.33
C LYS A 145 -7.61 -22.21 4.06
N VAL A 146 -7.20 -21.64 5.19
CA VAL A 146 -7.99 -20.64 5.92
C VAL A 146 -8.16 -19.38 5.06
N LEU A 147 -7.07 -18.86 4.48
CA LEU A 147 -7.08 -17.65 3.67
C LEU A 147 -7.90 -17.79 2.39
N VAL A 148 -7.85 -18.96 1.73
CA VAL A 148 -8.69 -19.25 0.54
C VAL A 148 -10.17 -19.29 0.92
N GLY A 149 -10.52 -19.89 2.06
CA GLY A 149 -11.91 -20.03 2.50
C GLY A 149 -12.51 -18.73 3.05
N ARG A 150 -11.75 -17.99 3.86
CA ARG A 150 -12.24 -16.79 4.54
C ARG A 150 -11.83 -15.47 3.88
N GLY A 151 -10.81 -15.48 3.02
CA GLY A 151 -10.17 -14.32 2.43
C GLY A 151 -8.94 -13.86 3.20
N VAL A 152 -8.14 -13.02 2.55
CA VAL A 152 -6.96 -12.39 3.14
C VAL A 152 -7.38 -11.10 3.83
N PRO A 153 -7.01 -10.86 5.10
CA PRO A 153 -7.21 -9.57 5.75
C PRO A 153 -6.54 -8.45 4.92
N ASN A 154 -7.33 -7.47 4.49
CA ASN A 154 -6.89 -6.45 3.53
C ASN A 154 -6.13 -5.29 4.20
N ARG A 155 -5.21 -5.63 5.10
CA ARG A 155 -4.37 -4.68 5.85
C ARG A 155 -3.49 -3.86 4.93
N PHE A 156 -3.05 -2.72 5.42
CA PHE A 156 -1.97 -1.99 4.78
C PHE A 156 -0.61 -2.56 5.23
N GLY A 157 0.33 -2.66 4.28
CA GLY A 157 1.69 -3.11 4.59
C GLY A 157 2.49 -2.06 5.36
N ALA A 158 3.52 -2.50 6.10
CA ALA A 158 4.39 -1.62 6.91
C ALA A 158 5.00 -0.45 6.11
N GLN A 159 5.28 -0.64 4.82
CA GLN A 159 5.76 0.45 3.94
C GLN A 159 4.82 1.67 3.88
N ARG A 160 3.54 1.47 4.19
CA ARG A 160 2.54 2.56 4.24
C ARG A 160 2.87 3.58 5.32
N TYR A 161 3.50 3.13 6.39
CA TYR A 161 3.78 3.91 7.58
C TYR A 161 5.19 4.51 7.60
N GLY A 162 5.94 4.35 6.49
CA GLY A 162 7.29 4.89 6.33
C GLY A 162 8.38 4.05 7.02
N VAL A 163 9.64 4.46 6.86
CA VAL A 163 10.80 3.73 7.39
C VAL A 163 10.79 3.64 8.91
N GLN A 164 10.33 4.70 9.58
CA GLN A 164 10.20 4.75 11.05
C GLN A 164 8.84 4.26 11.56
N GLY A 165 7.93 3.85 10.68
CA GLY A 165 6.61 3.37 11.06
C GLY A 165 5.65 4.43 11.61
N ASN A 166 6.00 5.71 11.59
CA ASN A 166 5.30 6.82 12.26
C ASN A 166 4.63 7.85 11.32
N THR A 167 4.59 7.56 10.02
CA THR A 167 4.00 8.50 9.03
C THR A 167 2.53 8.80 9.32
N HIS A 168 1.78 7.85 9.87
CA HIS A 168 0.38 8.02 10.24
C HIS A 168 0.22 8.97 11.44
N ASP A 169 1.15 9.01 12.38
CA ASP A 169 1.09 9.91 13.53
C ASP A 169 1.21 11.38 13.12
N ILE A 170 2.00 11.67 12.07
CA ILE A 170 2.05 12.99 11.46
C ILE A 170 0.67 13.38 10.91
N GLY A 171 0.00 12.46 10.22
CA GLY A 171 -1.35 12.65 9.71
C GLY A 171 -2.38 12.92 10.81
N ALA A 172 -2.30 12.17 11.91
CA ALA A 172 -3.12 12.36 13.09
C ALA A 172 -2.92 13.76 13.72
N ALA A 173 -1.65 14.15 13.93
CA ALA A 173 -1.30 15.46 14.46
C ALA A 173 -1.80 16.61 13.56
N MET A 174 -1.72 16.44 12.23
CA MET A 174 -2.27 17.41 11.26
C MET A 174 -3.79 17.59 11.42
N LEU A 175 -4.54 16.50 11.54
CA LEU A 175 -6.01 16.56 11.70
C LEU A 175 -6.42 17.19 13.02
N ARG A 176 -5.65 16.95 14.08
CA ARG A 176 -5.84 17.59 15.40
C ARG A 176 -5.33 19.04 15.46
N ARG A 177 -4.72 19.52 14.35
CA ARG A 177 -4.04 20.83 14.27
C ARG A 177 -2.90 21.01 15.28
N ASP A 178 -2.33 19.92 15.75
CA ASP A 178 -1.13 19.90 16.59
C ASP A 178 0.13 19.89 15.71
N PHE A 179 0.44 21.06 15.15
CA PHE A 179 1.60 21.22 14.26
C PHE A 179 2.93 21.09 14.99
N LYS A 180 2.95 21.31 16.32
CA LYS A 180 4.15 21.04 17.12
C LYS A 180 4.44 19.55 17.13
N ALA A 181 3.47 18.72 17.50
CA ALA A 181 3.63 17.26 17.47
C ALA A 181 3.97 16.75 16.07
N ALA A 182 3.33 17.29 15.01
CA ALA A 182 3.65 16.93 13.63
C ALA A 182 5.12 17.20 13.27
N ILE A 183 5.67 18.33 13.69
CA ILE A 183 7.08 18.67 13.47
C ILE A 183 8.00 17.82 14.35
N ASP A 184 7.66 17.59 15.60
CA ASP A 184 8.42 16.72 16.51
C ASP A 184 8.61 15.32 15.94
N ILE A 185 7.53 14.76 15.35
CA ILE A 185 7.57 13.44 14.69
C ILE A 185 8.42 13.48 13.40
N LEU A 186 8.29 14.54 12.60
CA LEU A 186 9.08 14.71 11.37
C LEU A 186 10.58 14.85 11.65
N ILE A 187 10.95 15.61 12.67
CA ILE A 187 12.34 15.75 13.12
C ILE A 187 12.88 14.38 13.57
N GLY A 188 12.06 13.58 14.24
CA GLY A 188 12.35 12.19 14.56
C GLY A 188 12.62 11.95 16.05
N ASP A 189 13.00 10.69 16.30
CA ASP A 189 13.35 10.17 17.62
C ASP A 189 14.83 9.76 17.62
N PRO A 190 15.66 10.33 18.52
CA PRO A 190 17.09 10.01 18.57
C PRO A 190 17.36 8.54 18.91
N GLU A 191 16.43 7.86 19.61
CA GLU A 191 16.58 6.45 19.97
C GLU A 191 16.37 5.51 18.78
N GLN A 192 15.67 5.97 17.73
CA GLN A 192 15.36 5.17 16.53
C GLN A 192 16.35 5.40 15.37
N VAL A 193 17.39 6.21 15.59
CA VAL A 193 18.34 6.59 14.56
C VAL A 193 19.73 6.03 14.86
N SER A 194 20.29 5.30 13.89
CA SER A 194 21.65 4.73 14.02
C SER A 194 22.77 5.71 13.65
N ASP A 195 22.50 6.66 12.74
CA ASP A 195 23.48 7.68 12.36
C ASP A 195 23.71 8.69 13.48
N GLU A 196 24.97 8.79 13.95
CA GLU A 196 25.35 9.58 15.12
C GLU A 196 25.07 11.08 14.92
N ARG A 197 25.44 11.62 13.75
CA ARG A 197 25.24 13.05 13.44
C ARG A 197 23.77 13.40 13.37
N TRP A 198 22.95 12.53 12.80
CA TRP A 198 21.50 12.74 12.77
C TRP A 198 20.90 12.62 14.18
N ARG A 199 21.35 11.68 14.98
CA ARG A 199 20.93 11.54 16.38
C ARG A 199 21.26 12.79 17.20
N GLU A 200 22.46 13.36 17.05
CA GLU A 200 22.87 14.61 17.69
C GLU A 200 21.99 15.79 17.24
N ALA A 201 21.67 15.88 15.94
CA ALA A 201 20.79 16.92 15.41
C ALA A 201 19.38 16.87 16.03
N ILE A 202 18.80 15.67 16.16
CA ILE A 202 17.50 15.46 16.81
C ILE A 202 17.58 15.82 18.30
N SER A 203 18.65 15.41 18.99
CA SER A 203 18.86 15.69 20.41
C SER A 203 18.99 17.19 20.69
N ALA A 204 19.69 17.92 19.84
CA ALA A 204 19.79 19.38 19.91
C ALA A 204 18.39 20.04 19.76
N TYR A 205 17.58 19.58 18.78
CA TYR A 205 16.19 20.03 18.64
C TYR A 205 15.36 19.82 19.91
N ARG A 206 15.44 18.59 20.48
CA ARG A 206 14.70 18.23 21.70
C ARG A 206 15.15 19.06 22.92
N ALA A 207 16.41 19.51 22.94
CA ALA A 207 16.95 20.40 23.95
C ALA A 207 16.60 21.91 23.71
N GLY A 208 15.91 22.22 22.60
CA GLY A 208 15.56 23.61 22.22
C GLY A 208 16.66 24.35 21.46
N ASP A 209 17.79 23.71 21.18
CA ASP A 209 18.86 24.30 20.36
C ASP A 209 18.56 24.13 18.86
N LEU A 210 17.69 25.00 18.33
CA LEU A 210 17.30 24.98 16.92
C LEU A 210 18.48 25.29 15.99
N ALA A 211 19.42 26.14 16.41
CA ALA A 211 20.57 26.51 15.59
C ALA A 211 21.58 25.35 15.49
N GLY A 212 21.91 24.73 16.62
CA GLY A 212 22.75 23.52 16.67
C GLY A 212 22.13 22.38 15.88
N SER A 213 20.85 22.14 16.03
CA SER A 213 20.12 21.13 15.28
C SER A 213 20.24 21.37 13.75
N LEU A 214 19.97 22.59 13.28
CA LEU A 214 20.06 22.92 11.86
C LEU A 214 21.47 22.74 11.29
N ALA A 215 22.50 23.06 12.08
CA ALA A 215 23.90 22.91 11.67
C ALA A 215 24.31 21.45 11.54
N LEU A 216 23.81 20.58 12.42
CA LEU A 216 24.10 19.14 12.45
C LEU A 216 23.26 18.35 11.43
N TYR A 217 22.04 18.80 11.13
CA TYR A 217 21.09 18.06 10.29
C TYR A 217 21.65 17.79 8.89
N PRO A 218 21.69 16.52 8.43
CA PRO A 218 22.28 16.18 7.14
C PRO A 218 21.60 16.91 5.96
N GLY A 219 22.38 17.32 4.97
CA GLY A 219 21.91 18.20 3.89
C GLY A 219 20.81 17.63 2.99
N HIS A 220 20.65 16.31 2.95
CA HIS A 220 19.61 15.64 2.17
C HIS A 220 18.23 15.70 2.82
N PHE A 221 18.13 15.99 4.13
CA PHE A 221 16.87 16.21 4.87
C PHE A 221 16.36 17.64 4.64
N ARG A 222 15.90 17.91 3.43
CA ARG A 222 15.53 19.27 3.02
C ARG A 222 14.32 19.83 3.77
N VAL A 223 13.33 19.00 4.07
CA VAL A 223 12.09 19.41 4.75
C VAL A 223 12.38 19.77 6.19
N GLU A 224 13.10 18.90 6.90
CA GLU A 224 13.46 19.09 8.31
C GLU A 224 14.34 20.35 8.50
N ARG A 225 15.29 20.54 7.62
CA ARG A 225 16.14 21.75 7.62
C ARG A 225 15.33 23.03 7.35
N GLU A 226 14.38 22.98 6.45
CA GLU A 226 13.49 24.13 6.18
C GLU A 226 12.57 24.41 7.37
N LEU A 227 12.05 23.37 8.04
CA LEU A 227 11.26 23.50 9.26
C LEU A 227 12.07 24.19 10.37
N LEU A 228 13.30 23.71 10.63
CA LEU A 228 14.20 24.28 11.62
C LEU A 228 14.55 25.74 11.31
N SER A 229 14.83 26.06 10.04
CA SER A 229 15.12 27.41 9.59
C SER A 229 13.96 28.40 9.87
N ARG A 230 12.71 27.93 9.64
CA ARG A 230 11.52 28.75 9.92
C ARG A 230 11.26 28.93 11.41
N LEU A 231 11.48 27.86 12.20
CA LEU A 231 11.36 27.93 13.65
C LEU A 231 12.44 28.81 14.28
N LEU A 232 13.66 28.87 13.73
CA LEU A 232 14.70 29.84 14.17
C LEU A 232 14.25 31.27 14.00
N GLN A 233 13.51 31.58 12.94
CA GLN A 233 12.97 32.92 12.72
C GLN A 233 11.79 33.25 13.64
N ARG A 234 10.96 32.25 13.97
CA ARG A 234 9.76 32.35 14.80
C ARG A 234 9.54 31.04 15.57
N PRO A 235 10.10 30.91 16.78
CA PRO A 235 10.14 29.62 17.52
C PRO A 235 8.77 28.99 17.80
N ASP A 236 7.72 29.77 18.00
CA ASP A 236 6.39 29.29 18.37
C ASP A 236 5.42 29.20 17.17
N ALA A 237 5.90 29.52 15.97
CA ALA A 237 5.03 29.52 14.77
C ALA A 237 4.99 28.18 14.04
N PHE A 238 4.66 27.09 14.76
CA PHE A 238 4.68 25.70 14.25
C PHE A 238 3.79 25.52 13.02
N GLU A 239 2.55 26.02 13.02
CA GLU A 239 1.65 25.94 11.86
C GLU A 239 2.27 26.59 10.62
N ARG A 240 2.86 27.77 10.79
CA ARG A 240 3.53 28.48 9.69
C ARG A 240 4.79 27.76 9.23
N ALA A 241 5.57 27.21 10.15
CA ALA A 241 6.74 26.40 9.81
C ALA A 241 6.32 25.16 9.01
N PHE A 242 5.24 24.47 9.39
CA PHE A 242 4.71 23.29 8.72
C PHE A 242 4.25 23.55 7.28
N HIS A 243 4.06 24.81 6.89
CA HIS A 243 3.81 25.16 5.48
C HIS A 243 5.02 24.85 4.56
N ALA A 244 6.23 24.61 5.10
CA ALA A 244 7.37 24.11 4.34
C ALA A 244 7.12 22.72 3.74
N VAL A 245 6.30 21.90 4.41
CA VAL A 245 5.96 20.55 3.94
C VAL A 245 5.11 20.63 2.69
N GLN A 246 5.58 20.00 1.63
CA GLN A 246 4.89 19.99 0.33
C GLN A 246 3.49 19.37 0.42
N PRO A 247 2.49 19.86 -0.33
CA PRO A 247 1.12 19.34 -0.32
C PRO A 247 1.03 17.84 -0.60
N ARG A 248 1.90 17.31 -1.47
CA ARG A 248 1.98 15.87 -1.76
C ARG A 248 2.35 15.06 -0.51
N MET A 249 3.29 15.54 0.28
CA MET A 249 3.70 14.85 1.52
C MET A 249 2.60 14.93 2.58
N LYS A 250 1.94 16.08 2.72
CA LYS A 250 0.79 16.25 3.61
C LYS A 250 -0.32 15.25 3.28
N ARG A 251 -0.64 15.07 1.99
CA ARG A 251 -1.62 14.05 1.55
C ARG A 251 -1.16 12.63 1.87
N LEU A 252 0.13 12.34 1.75
CA LEU A 252 0.68 11.03 2.12
C LEU A 252 0.48 10.76 3.61
N TYR A 253 0.77 11.71 4.48
CA TYR A 253 0.59 11.59 5.93
C TYR A 253 -0.88 11.37 6.30
N LEU A 254 -1.78 12.18 5.77
CA LEU A 254 -3.22 12.04 5.97
C LEU A 254 -3.74 10.67 5.50
N SER A 255 -3.30 10.24 4.33
CA SER A 255 -3.68 8.95 3.76
C SER A 255 -3.09 7.76 4.54
N ALA A 256 -1.89 7.91 5.13
CA ALA A 256 -1.32 6.91 6.04
C ALA A 256 -2.17 6.79 7.33
N PHE A 257 -2.63 7.91 7.87
CA PHE A 257 -3.51 7.89 9.02
C PHE A 257 -4.89 7.27 8.72
N GLN A 258 -5.50 7.56 7.56
CA GLN A 258 -6.71 6.82 7.14
C GLN A 258 -6.46 5.30 7.10
N SER A 259 -5.27 4.89 6.64
CA SER A 259 -4.89 3.47 6.60
C SER A 259 -4.77 2.86 7.98
N SER A 260 -4.21 3.56 8.97
CA SER A 260 -4.10 3.06 10.35
C SER A 260 -5.48 2.91 11.02
N LEU A 261 -6.39 3.84 10.77
CA LEU A 261 -7.77 3.74 11.26
C LEU A 261 -8.53 2.57 10.63
N PHE A 262 -8.34 2.34 9.32
CA PHE A 262 -8.89 1.18 8.64
C PHE A 262 -8.35 -0.12 9.24
N ASP A 263 -7.03 -0.22 9.46
CA ASP A 263 -6.42 -1.39 10.07
C ASP A 263 -6.94 -1.62 11.50
N ALA A 264 -7.22 -0.55 12.27
CA ALA A 264 -7.83 -0.66 13.59
C ALA A 264 -9.27 -1.22 13.54
N VAL A 265 -10.09 -0.82 12.56
CA VAL A 265 -11.42 -1.39 12.34
C VAL A 265 -11.31 -2.86 11.93
N LEU A 266 -10.41 -3.20 11.01
CA LEU A 266 -10.20 -4.57 10.57
C LEU A 266 -9.76 -5.46 11.74
N GLU A 267 -8.88 -4.96 12.62
CA GLU A 267 -8.41 -5.68 13.81
C GLU A 267 -9.56 -6.04 14.76
N GLN A 268 -10.52 -5.13 14.97
CA GLN A 268 -11.69 -5.38 15.78
C GLN A 268 -12.68 -6.35 15.13
N ARG A 269 -12.73 -6.38 13.80
CA ARG A 269 -13.60 -7.23 12.99
C ARG A 269 -12.95 -8.54 12.54
N LEU A 270 -11.70 -8.84 12.92
CA LEU A 270 -10.91 -9.95 12.36
C LEU A 270 -11.61 -11.31 12.46
N GLU A 271 -12.37 -11.57 13.53
CA GLU A 271 -13.08 -12.82 13.71
C GLU A 271 -14.35 -12.95 12.83
N THR A 272 -14.93 -11.81 12.46
CA THR A 272 -16.18 -11.74 11.67
C THR A 272 -16.04 -11.00 10.35
N PHE A 273 -14.81 -10.68 9.93
CA PHE A 273 -14.52 -9.86 8.75
C PHE A 273 -14.96 -10.50 7.41
N ASP A 274 -15.30 -11.76 7.43
CA ASP A 274 -15.81 -12.55 6.29
C ASP A 274 -17.35 -12.65 6.28
N ARG A 275 -18.02 -12.11 7.29
CA ARG A 275 -19.48 -12.11 7.41
C ARG A 275 -20.02 -10.70 7.28
N VAL A 276 -21.16 -10.58 6.64
CA VAL A 276 -21.91 -9.32 6.58
C VAL A 276 -23.00 -9.33 7.65
N GLU A 277 -23.17 -8.19 8.32
CA GLU A 277 -24.19 -7.95 9.33
C GLU A 277 -25.10 -6.80 8.91
N VAL A 278 -26.29 -6.72 9.50
CA VAL A 278 -27.21 -5.58 9.26
C VAL A 278 -26.52 -4.28 9.67
N GLY A 279 -26.51 -3.32 8.76
CA GLY A 279 -25.82 -2.04 8.97
C GLY A 279 -24.38 -1.99 8.41
N ASP A 280 -23.79 -3.12 8.02
CA ASP A 280 -22.53 -3.11 7.27
C ASP A 280 -22.70 -2.40 5.94
N VAL A 281 -21.63 -1.77 5.46
CA VAL A 281 -21.51 -1.37 4.06
C VAL A 281 -20.73 -2.47 3.34
N ALA A 282 -21.38 -3.12 2.38
CA ALA A 282 -20.79 -4.19 1.58
C ALA A 282 -20.23 -3.65 0.27
N PHE A 283 -19.08 -4.22 -0.16
CA PHE A 283 -18.37 -3.92 -1.39
C PHE A 283 -18.61 -5.04 -2.41
N LYS A 284 -19.03 -4.70 -3.63
CA LYS A 284 -19.17 -5.63 -4.75
C LYS A 284 -17.84 -5.78 -5.47
N HIS A 285 -17.25 -6.98 -5.47
CA HIS A 285 -15.95 -7.24 -6.09
C HIS A 285 -15.95 -7.09 -7.61
N GLU A 286 -17.10 -7.24 -8.26
CA GLU A 286 -17.25 -7.10 -9.71
C GLU A 286 -16.94 -5.68 -10.20
N ASN A 287 -17.50 -4.67 -9.53
CA ASN A 287 -17.50 -3.29 -10.02
C ASN A 287 -17.07 -2.22 -9.00
N GLY A 288 -16.82 -2.62 -7.74
CA GLY A 288 -16.40 -1.72 -6.68
C GLY A 288 -17.54 -0.89 -6.05
N ALA A 289 -18.79 -1.12 -6.42
CA ALA A 289 -19.93 -0.43 -5.82
C ALA A 289 -20.14 -0.87 -4.37
N CYS A 290 -20.54 0.09 -3.53
CA CYS A 290 -20.87 -0.16 -2.13
C CYS A 290 -22.36 0.05 -1.88
N PHE A 291 -22.91 -0.71 -0.92
CA PHE A 291 -24.32 -0.59 -0.49
C PHE A 291 -24.48 -0.98 0.96
N LEU A 292 -25.51 -0.43 1.61
CA LEU A 292 -25.85 -0.75 3.00
C LEU A 292 -26.58 -2.10 3.07
N VAL A 293 -26.12 -3.00 3.91
CA VAL A 293 -26.74 -4.30 4.18
C VAL A 293 -27.98 -4.11 5.05
N GLN A 294 -29.15 -4.39 4.51
CA GLN A 294 -30.43 -4.30 5.22
C GLN A 294 -30.88 -5.65 5.78
N ASP A 295 -30.50 -6.75 5.11
CA ASP A 295 -30.81 -8.13 5.53
C ASP A 295 -29.56 -8.99 5.36
N ALA A 296 -28.93 -9.34 6.46
CA ALA A 296 -27.71 -10.14 6.47
C ALA A 296 -27.95 -11.58 6.00
N ALA A 297 -29.14 -12.16 6.20
CA ALA A 297 -29.43 -13.51 5.76
C ALA A 297 -29.52 -13.61 4.22
N VAL A 298 -30.07 -12.59 3.59
CA VAL A 298 -30.10 -12.48 2.12
C VAL A 298 -28.70 -12.31 1.52
N GLU A 299 -27.85 -11.54 2.17
CA GLU A 299 -26.51 -11.21 1.65
C GLU A 299 -25.41 -12.23 2.03
N ALA A 300 -25.65 -13.07 3.04
CA ALA A 300 -24.67 -14.07 3.50
C ALA A 300 -24.16 -15.02 2.40
N PRO A 301 -25.01 -15.59 1.50
CA PRO A 301 -24.52 -16.44 0.41
C PRO A 301 -23.59 -15.72 -0.56
N ARG A 302 -23.85 -14.45 -0.82
CA ARG A 302 -23.01 -13.60 -1.69
C ARG A 302 -21.67 -13.26 -1.02
N ALA A 303 -21.67 -13.09 0.30
CA ALA A 303 -20.44 -12.95 1.06
C ALA A 303 -19.61 -14.23 1.01
N LEU A 304 -20.23 -15.42 1.22
CA LEU A 304 -19.54 -16.70 1.14
C LEU A 304 -18.89 -16.96 -0.22
N SER A 305 -19.53 -16.56 -1.30
CA SER A 305 -19.00 -16.70 -2.66
C SER A 305 -18.00 -15.62 -3.08
N PHE A 306 -17.64 -14.69 -2.22
CA PHE A 306 -16.82 -13.49 -2.54
C PHE A 306 -17.44 -12.59 -3.64
N GLU A 307 -18.72 -12.65 -3.87
CA GLU A 307 -19.41 -11.65 -4.69
C GLU A 307 -19.38 -10.28 -4.01
N ILE A 308 -19.53 -10.30 -2.68
CA ILE A 308 -19.42 -9.12 -1.81
C ILE A 308 -18.49 -9.39 -0.61
N SER A 309 -18.03 -8.31 0.00
CA SER A 309 -17.31 -8.37 1.29
C SER A 309 -17.70 -7.17 2.15
N PRO A 310 -17.74 -7.31 3.49
CA PRO A 310 -17.90 -6.16 4.39
C PRO A 310 -16.72 -5.20 4.22
N THR A 311 -16.96 -3.93 4.52
CA THR A 311 -15.96 -2.87 4.36
C THR A 311 -15.61 -2.21 5.69
N GLY A 312 -14.42 -1.62 5.74
CA GLY A 312 -14.05 -0.60 6.72
C GLY A 312 -13.91 0.77 6.04
N PRO A 313 -13.89 1.85 6.83
CA PRO A 313 -13.78 3.20 6.35
C PRO A 313 -12.33 3.58 6.05
N MET A 314 -12.09 4.18 4.90
CA MET A 314 -11.01 5.14 4.74
C MET A 314 -11.61 6.49 5.11
N PHE A 315 -11.58 6.86 6.38
CA PHE A 315 -12.34 7.98 6.91
C PHE A 315 -12.18 9.27 6.11
N GLY A 316 -13.28 10.01 5.97
CA GLY A 316 -13.33 11.28 5.27
C GLY A 316 -14.66 11.99 5.55
N CYS A 317 -14.84 13.17 4.97
CA CYS A 317 -15.97 14.03 5.28
C CYS A 317 -17.27 13.73 4.49
N THR A 318 -17.26 12.80 3.52
CA THR A 318 -18.43 12.52 2.64
C THR A 318 -18.60 11.04 2.28
N MET A 319 -17.92 10.12 2.96
CA MET A 319 -18.04 8.68 2.66
C MET A 319 -19.40 8.12 3.08
N MET A 320 -19.78 6.97 2.49
CA MET A 320 -20.94 6.21 2.96
C MET A 320 -20.69 5.68 4.38
N GLU A 321 -21.62 5.94 5.29
CA GLU A 321 -21.53 5.53 6.69
C GLU A 321 -22.16 4.16 6.91
N ALA A 322 -21.52 3.33 7.75
CA ALA A 322 -22.11 2.12 8.27
C ALA A 322 -23.11 2.44 9.38
N GLN A 323 -23.99 1.51 9.71
CA GLN A 323 -24.99 1.63 10.76
C GLN A 323 -24.85 0.49 11.77
N GLY A 324 -25.64 0.54 12.86
CA GLY A 324 -25.65 -0.48 13.88
C GLY A 324 -24.26 -0.76 14.49
N LEU A 325 -23.94 -2.00 14.75
CA LEU A 325 -22.68 -2.39 15.41
C LEU A 325 -21.44 -1.93 14.68
N GLN A 326 -21.45 -1.97 13.34
CA GLN A 326 -20.32 -1.49 12.55
C GLN A 326 -20.18 0.03 12.61
N GLY A 327 -21.30 0.77 12.51
CA GLY A 327 -21.27 2.23 12.64
C GLY A 327 -20.77 2.67 14.02
N ASP A 328 -21.23 2.01 15.08
CA ASP A 328 -20.78 2.27 16.45
C ASP A 328 -19.29 1.97 16.64
N LEU A 329 -18.77 0.91 16.03
CA LEU A 329 -17.36 0.58 16.06
C LEU A 329 -16.53 1.67 15.37
N GLU A 330 -16.92 2.06 14.16
CA GLU A 330 -16.23 3.08 13.39
C GLU A 330 -16.23 4.43 14.12
N ALA A 331 -17.36 4.82 14.67
CA ALA A 331 -17.50 6.04 15.47
C ALA A 331 -16.61 6.02 16.74
N ARG A 332 -16.55 4.90 17.46
CA ARG A 332 -15.67 4.77 18.63
C ARG A 332 -14.19 4.88 18.28
N ILE A 333 -13.75 4.25 17.17
CA ILE A 333 -12.35 4.33 16.73
C ILE A 333 -12.00 5.78 16.39
N LEU A 334 -12.84 6.48 15.63
CA LEU A 334 -12.60 7.86 15.25
C LEU A 334 -12.62 8.80 16.45
N ALA A 335 -13.60 8.64 17.36
CA ALA A 335 -13.70 9.42 18.58
C ALA A 335 -12.54 9.16 19.55
N GLY A 336 -11.98 7.94 19.58
CA GLY A 336 -10.77 7.59 20.34
C GLY A 336 -9.54 8.41 19.92
N GLU A 337 -9.52 8.86 18.68
CA GLU A 337 -8.51 9.78 18.15
C GLU A 337 -8.84 11.27 18.39
N GLY A 338 -9.97 11.58 19.01
CA GLY A 338 -10.44 12.95 19.23
C GLY A 338 -10.90 13.63 17.94
N LEU A 339 -11.35 12.87 16.95
CA LEU A 339 -11.71 13.35 15.61
C LEU A 339 -13.19 13.05 15.29
N THR A 340 -13.71 13.82 14.33
CA THR A 340 -15.01 13.62 13.69
C THR A 340 -14.85 13.56 12.18
N PRO A 341 -15.85 13.14 11.40
CA PRO A 341 -15.79 13.18 9.93
C PRO A 341 -15.44 14.58 9.39
N GLU A 342 -15.93 15.64 10.05
CA GLU A 342 -15.66 17.04 9.66
C GLU A 342 -14.17 17.39 9.78
N SER A 343 -13.42 16.72 10.65
CA SER A 343 -11.97 16.93 10.81
C SER A 343 -11.21 16.70 9.50
N PHE A 344 -11.74 15.88 8.59
CA PHE A 344 -11.17 15.59 7.27
C PHE A 344 -11.48 16.66 6.20
N ASN A 345 -12.30 17.66 6.54
CA ASN A 345 -12.61 18.77 5.64
C ASN A 345 -11.55 19.87 5.71
N LEU A 346 -10.33 19.52 5.36
CA LEU A 346 -9.18 20.42 5.40
C LEU A 346 -9.19 21.39 4.20
N SER A 347 -8.69 22.61 4.42
CA SER A 347 -8.48 23.62 3.38
C SER A 347 -7.21 23.34 2.54
N GLY A 348 -6.95 24.18 1.52
CA GLY A 348 -5.71 24.15 0.75
C GLY A 348 -5.54 22.89 -0.12
N GLY A 349 -6.65 22.28 -0.56
CA GLY A 349 -6.63 21.09 -1.40
C GLY A 349 -6.25 19.79 -0.66
N LEU A 350 -6.35 19.79 0.67
CA LEU A 350 -6.08 18.63 1.53
C LEU A 350 -7.36 17.94 2.00
N ARG A 351 -8.54 18.36 1.52
CA ARG A 351 -9.81 17.72 1.83
C ARG A 351 -9.76 16.23 1.48
N MET A 352 -10.21 15.38 2.41
CA MET A 352 -10.29 13.93 2.26
C MET A 352 -11.78 13.55 2.24
N GLU A 353 -12.26 13.09 1.08
CA GLU A 353 -13.66 12.72 0.92
C GLU A 353 -13.99 11.41 1.64
N GLY A 354 -13.02 10.51 1.68
CA GLY A 354 -13.18 9.17 2.21
C GLY A 354 -13.75 8.19 1.19
N GLU A 355 -13.61 6.91 1.50
CA GLU A 355 -14.13 5.81 0.69
C GLU A 355 -14.34 4.56 1.54
N ARG A 356 -15.01 3.55 0.98
CA ARG A 356 -15.16 2.24 1.62
C ARG A 356 -14.13 1.28 1.01
N ARG A 357 -13.42 0.56 1.87
CA ARG A 357 -12.45 -0.45 1.47
C ARG A 357 -12.87 -1.81 2.01
N PRO A 358 -12.86 -2.89 1.19
CA PRO A 358 -13.21 -4.21 1.67
C PRO A 358 -12.23 -4.67 2.77
N LEU A 359 -12.77 -5.23 3.85
CA LEU A 359 -11.98 -5.76 4.98
C LEU A 359 -11.16 -6.98 4.57
N ARG A 360 -11.62 -7.70 3.55
CA ARG A 360 -10.94 -8.87 3.00
C ARG A 360 -10.89 -8.85 1.49
N VAL A 361 -9.97 -9.61 0.96
CA VAL A 361 -9.86 -9.86 -0.49
C VAL A 361 -9.76 -11.37 -0.77
N PRO A 362 -10.27 -11.85 -1.90
CA PRO A 362 -10.11 -13.25 -2.28
C PRO A 362 -8.65 -13.57 -2.56
N LEU A 363 -8.24 -14.77 -2.16
CA LEU A 363 -6.98 -15.40 -2.54
C LEU A 363 -7.26 -16.47 -3.60
N SER A 364 -6.73 -16.28 -4.79
CA SER A 364 -7.00 -17.16 -5.93
C SER A 364 -5.77 -17.94 -6.35
N SER A 365 -5.96 -19.12 -6.93
CA SER A 365 -4.89 -20.00 -7.48
C SER A 365 -3.75 -20.21 -6.47
N ALA A 366 -4.08 -20.31 -5.17
CA ALA A 366 -3.09 -20.44 -4.12
C ALA A 366 -2.55 -21.85 -4.04
N SER A 367 -1.22 -21.96 -4.08
CA SER A 367 -0.48 -23.20 -3.86
C SER A 367 0.84 -22.93 -3.18
N VAL A 368 1.37 -23.94 -2.50
CA VAL A 368 2.69 -23.92 -1.90
C VAL A 368 3.36 -25.28 -2.15
N ARG A 369 4.66 -25.28 -2.40
CA ARG A 369 5.47 -26.49 -2.51
C ARG A 369 6.82 -26.30 -1.84
N GLU A 370 7.38 -27.39 -1.40
CA GLU A 370 8.71 -27.43 -0.82
C GLU A 370 9.79 -27.55 -1.91
N GLU A 371 10.84 -26.77 -1.81
CA GLU A 371 12.02 -26.86 -2.65
C GLU A 371 13.28 -26.81 -1.76
N GLY A 372 13.73 -27.99 -1.34
CA GLY A 372 14.84 -28.12 -0.41
C GLY A 372 14.49 -27.63 1.00
N LYS A 373 15.07 -26.52 1.45
CA LYS A 373 14.76 -25.87 2.74
C LYS A 373 13.84 -24.67 2.60
N ASP A 374 13.33 -24.45 1.39
CA ASP A 374 12.54 -23.28 1.06
C ASP A 374 11.10 -23.70 0.75
N LEU A 375 10.18 -22.76 0.88
CA LEU A 375 8.81 -22.86 0.35
C LEU A 375 8.65 -21.93 -0.84
N LEU A 376 8.05 -22.43 -1.91
CA LEU A 376 7.65 -21.64 -3.06
C LEU A 376 6.13 -21.51 -3.09
N PHE A 377 5.67 -20.27 -2.95
CA PHE A 377 4.25 -19.89 -3.00
C PHE A 377 3.90 -19.37 -4.39
N ASP A 378 2.73 -19.77 -4.90
CA ASP A 378 2.09 -19.20 -6.09
C ASP A 378 0.66 -18.83 -5.73
N PHE A 379 0.27 -17.56 -5.93
CA PHE A 379 -1.09 -17.10 -5.67
C PHE A 379 -1.39 -15.80 -6.40
N SER A 380 -2.69 -15.50 -6.53
CA SER A 380 -3.16 -14.25 -7.11
C SER A 380 -4.00 -13.45 -6.14
N LEU A 381 -3.81 -12.12 -6.16
CA LEU A 381 -4.59 -11.16 -5.39
C LEU A 381 -5.19 -10.09 -6.31
N PRO A 382 -6.36 -9.54 -5.98
CA PRO A 382 -6.93 -8.41 -6.72
C PRO A 382 -6.05 -7.16 -6.57
N ARG A 383 -6.30 -6.17 -7.43
CA ARG A 383 -5.61 -4.88 -7.36
C ARG A 383 -5.76 -4.23 -5.99
N GLY A 384 -4.71 -3.58 -5.51
CA GLY A 384 -4.71 -2.87 -4.21
C GLY A 384 -4.52 -3.76 -2.99
N ALA A 385 -4.38 -5.08 -3.17
CA ALA A 385 -4.02 -6.02 -2.11
C ALA A 385 -2.51 -6.29 -2.10
N TYR A 386 -1.98 -6.62 -0.93
CA TYR A 386 -0.55 -6.79 -0.69
C TYR A 386 -0.21 -8.25 -0.41
N ALA A 387 0.78 -8.79 -1.12
CA ALA A 387 1.28 -10.14 -0.88
C ALA A 387 1.82 -10.32 0.55
N THR A 388 2.34 -9.24 1.14
CA THR A 388 2.82 -9.24 2.53
C THR A 388 1.73 -9.60 3.53
N CYS A 389 0.44 -9.34 3.24
CA CYS A 389 -0.67 -9.76 4.11
C CYS A 389 -0.83 -11.28 4.13
N VAL A 390 -0.64 -11.96 2.99
CA VAL A 390 -0.64 -13.43 2.91
C VAL A 390 0.57 -13.98 3.66
N LEU A 391 1.75 -13.43 3.39
CA LEU A 391 3.00 -13.88 4.01
C LEU A 391 3.01 -13.67 5.52
N SER A 392 2.51 -12.55 6.00
CA SER A 392 2.37 -12.28 7.44
C SER A 392 1.49 -13.33 8.14
N GLU A 393 0.37 -13.73 7.50
CA GLU A 393 -0.51 -14.77 8.03
C GLU A 393 0.13 -16.17 8.02
N VAL A 394 1.09 -16.42 7.13
CA VAL A 394 1.79 -17.71 7.01
C VAL A 394 3.05 -17.74 7.87
N MET A 395 3.88 -16.71 7.81
CA MET A 395 5.21 -16.70 8.44
C MET A 395 5.16 -16.31 9.93
N LYS A 396 4.22 -15.45 10.34
CA LYS A 396 4.05 -14.89 11.70
C LYS A 396 5.19 -13.98 12.19
N ASP A 397 6.28 -13.91 11.47
CA ASP A 397 7.48 -13.15 11.84
C ASP A 397 7.62 -11.95 10.91
N HIS A 398 7.10 -10.77 11.35
CA HIS A 398 7.41 -9.47 10.70
C HIS A 398 7.27 -8.33 11.70
#